data_4549f0771befe3553763cf8405c20d99
#
_entry.id   4549f0771befe3553763cf8405c20d99
#
_cell.length_a   1.000
_cell.length_b   1.000
_cell.length_c   1.000
_cell.angle_alpha   90.00
_cell.angle_beta   90.00
_cell.angle_gamma   90.00
#
_symmetry.space_group_name_H-M   'P 1'
#
loop_
_entity.id
_entity.type
_entity.pdbx_description
1 polymer ?
#
loop_
_entity_poly.entity_id
_entity_poly.type
_entity_poly.pdbx_seq_one_letter_code
_entity_poly.pdbx_strand_id
1 'polypeptide(L)'
;QKYQGDDELLPFYYYDIYIGDTPIGKISIRIGNNYHSYYNGHIGYEIDKQHRGNNYAYRACKLVLQVAKTHSMCELILTCDESNIASYKTIEKLGAELIEIVKPPKEYFAYREDMEKQRIYKLCLKK
;
A
#
# COMPACT_ATOMS: atom_id res chain seq x y z
N GLN A 1 -0.27 13.13 8.32
CA GLN A 1 -0.71 13.06 9.70
C GLN A 1 -0.14 11.84 10.38
N LYS A 2 0.24 11.96 11.65
CA LYS A 2 0.82 10.88 12.42
C LYS A 2 -0.19 10.33 13.41
N TYR A 3 -0.18 9.03 13.53
CA TYR A 3 -0.87 8.37 14.60
C TYR A 3 -0.08 8.54 15.90
N GLN A 4 -0.76 8.76 17.02
CA GLN A 4 -0.10 8.98 18.28
C GLN A 4 -0.59 7.99 19.34
N GLY A 5 0.34 7.57 20.19
CA GLY A 5 0.02 6.80 21.36
C GLY A 5 -0.07 5.30 21.15
N ASP A 6 0.31 4.82 19.98
CA ASP A 6 0.23 3.39 19.68
C ASP A 6 1.38 3.01 18.76
N ASP A 7 2.20 2.05 19.21
CA ASP A 7 3.35 1.63 18.42
C ASP A 7 2.99 0.76 17.24
N GLU A 8 1.73 0.37 17.12
CA GLU A 8 1.29 -0.48 16.03
C GLU A 8 1.20 0.24 14.69
N LEU A 9 1.08 1.56 14.71
CA LEU A 9 0.92 2.32 13.49
C LEU A 9 2.11 3.23 13.25
N LEU A 10 2.52 3.30 12.00
CA LEU A 10 3.62 4.16 11.57
C LEU A 10 3.10 5.54 11.19
N PRO A 11 3.96 6.56 11.20
CA PRO A 11 3.58 7.85 10.59
C PRO A 11 3.20 7.63 9.13
N PHE A 12 2.27 8.43 8.63
CA PHE A 12 1.83 8.27 7.25
C PHE A 12 1.41 9.59 6.65
N TYR A 13 1.44 9.64 5.31
CA TYR A 13 0.86 10.71 4.52
C TYR A 13 -0.39 10.21 3.85
N TYR A 14 -1.36 11.08 3.68
CA TYR A 14 -2.66 10.74 3.14
C TYR A 14 -3.01 11.77 2.08
N TYR A 15 -3.34 11.31 0.88
CA TYR A 15 -3.60 12.21 -0.24
C TYR A 15 -4.92 11.89 -0.90
N ASP A 16 -5.61 12.91 -1.36
CA ASP A 16 -6.72 12.73 -2.29
C ASP A 16 -6.16 12.69 -3.70
N ILE A 17 -6.77 11.86 -4.54
CA ILE A 17 -6.38 11.74 -5.94
C ILE A 17 -7.39 12.48 -6.79
N TYR A 18 -6.90 13.35 -7.67
CA TYR A 18 -7.75 14.17 -8.53
C TYR A 18 -7.41 13.96 -10.00
N ILE A 19 -8.44 14.07 -10.86
CA ILE A 19 -8.28 14.25 -12.29
C ILE A 19 -8.84 15.65 -12.57
N GLY A 20 -7.96 16.61 -12.90
CA GLY A 20 -8.37 18.00 -12.93
C GLY A 20 -8.89 18.42 -11.57
N ASP A 21 -10.15 18.84 -11.51
CA ASP A 21 -10.79 19.27 -10.26
C ASP A 21 -11.66 18.17 -9.64
N THR A 22 -11.68 16.99 -10.23
CA THR A 22 -12.56 15.92 -9.79
C THR A 22 -11.84 14.96 -8.87
N PRO A 23 -12.29 14.80 -7.61
CA PRO A 23 -11.68 13.79 -6.74
C PRO A 23 -12.12 12.40 -7.18
N ILE A 24 -11.17 11.48 -7.31
CA ILE A 24 -11.45 10.14 -7.80
C ILE A 24 -10.99 9.04 -6.85
N GLY A 25 -10.33 9.39 -5.76
CA GLY A 25 -9.87 8.37 -4.83
C GLY A 25 -8.90 8.91 -3.82
N LYS A 26 -8.29 7.99 -3.09
CA LYS A 26 -7.35 8.31 -2.02
C LYS A 26 -6.17 7.37 -2.04
N ILE A 27 -5.04 7.83 -1.53
CA ILE A 27 -3.85 7.01 -1.41
C ILE A 27 -3.08 7.44 -0.17
N SER A 28 -2.49 6.47 0.52
CA SER A 28 -1.67 6.75 1.68
C SER A 28 -0.35 6.01 1.57
N ILE A 29 0.66 6.55 2.22
CA ILE A 29 1.96 5.89 2.31
C ILE A 29 2.46 5.99 3.74
N ARG A 30 2.90 4.86 4.28
CA ARG A 30 3.42 4.75 5.64
C ARG A 30 4.94 4.79 5.59
N ILE A 31 5.52 5.47 6.57
CA ILE A 31 6.96 5.70 6.62
C ILE A 31 7.56 4.88 7.76
N GLY A 32 8.62 4.14 7.46
CA GLY A 32 9.30 3.31 8.45
C GLY A 32 8.86 1.86 8.39
N ASN A 33 9.29 1.08 9.36
CA ASN A 33 9.00 -0.35 9.40
C ASN A 33 8.70 -0.78 10.83
N ASN A 34 7.76 -1.71 10.97
CA ASN A 34 7.52 -2.39 12.22
C ASN A 34 6.94 -3.78 11.90
N TYR A 35 6.61 -4.54 12.94
CA TYR A 35 6.04 -5.87 12.74
C TYR A 35 4.81 -5.84 11.84
N HIS A 36 3.94 -4.86 12.05
CA HIS A 36 2.68 -4.80 11.33
C HIS A 36 2.82 -4.34 9.89
N SER A 37 3.87 -3.57 9.56
CA SER A 37 4.02 -3.05 8.21
C SER A 37 4.25 -4.15 7.18
N TYR A 38 4.78 -5.28 7.59
CA TYR A 38 4.98 -6.40 6.68
C TYR A 38 3.64 -6.95 6.18
N TYR A 39 2.63 -7.00 7.04
CA TYR A 39 1.31 -7.52 6.67
C TYR A 39 0.37 -6.44 6.16
N ASN A 40 0.58 -5.20 6.60
CA ASN A 40 -0.29 -4.08 6.24
C ASN A 40 0.16 -3.40 4.94
N GLY A 41 1.45 -3.48 4.63
CA GLY A 41 2.03 -2.80 3.48
C GLY A 41 2.25 -1.33 3.76
N HIS A 42 3.05 -0.70 2.90
CA HIS A 42 3.38 0.72 3.05
C HIS A 42 2.45 1.62 2.26
N ILE A 43 1.77 1.12 1.24
CA ILE A 43 0.87 1.92 0.41
C ILE A 43 -0.52 1.32 0.42
N GLY A 44 -1.52 2.16 0.69
CA GLY A 44 -2.92 1.79 0.56
C GLY A 44 -3.60 2.76 -0.37
N TYR A 45 -4.52 2.29 -1.21
CA TYR A 45 -5.23 3.17 -2.12
C TYR A 45 -6.63 2.67 -2.39
N GLU A 46 -7.46 3.61 -2.82
CA GLU A 46 -8.82 3.33 -3.20
C GLU A 46 -9.20 4.28 -4.33
N ILE A 47 -9.71 3.72 -5.42
CA ILE A 47 -10.19 4.51 -6.57
C ILE A 47 -11.70 4.34 -6.63
N ASP A 48 -12.43 5.44 -6.79
CA ASP A 48 -13.87 5.40 -6.92
C ASP A 48 -14.27 4.49 -8.07
N LYS A 49 -15.33 3.74 -7.87
CA LYS A 49 -15.73 2.67 -8.77
C LYS A 49 -15.81 3.10 -10.22
N GLN A 50 -16.39 4.27 -10.48
CA GLN A 50 -16.59 4.75 -11.85
C GLN A 50 -15.30 5.17 -12.54
N HIS A 51 -14.21 5.28 -11.79
CA HIS A 51 -12.92 5.68 -12.35
C HIS A 51 -11.90 4.54 -12.41
N ARG A 52 -12.31 3.33 -12.09
CA ARG A 52 -11.42 2.18 -12.13
C ARG A 52 -11.16 1.73 -13.56
N GLY A 53 -10.05 1.01 -13.77
CA GLY A 53 -9.72 0.50 -15.08
C GLY A 53 -8.93 1.46 -15.95
N ASN A 54 -8.47 2.59 -15.40
CA ASN A 54 -7.76 3.63 -16.16
C ASN A 54 -6.32 3.81 -15.69
N ASN A 55 -5.75 2.87 -14.95
CA ASN A 55 -4.39 2.95 -14.42
C ASN A 55 -4.16 4.08 -13.42
N TYR A 56 -5.22 4.65 -12.86
CA TYR A 56 -5.04 5.75 -11.91
C TYR A 56 -4.34 5.30 -10.64
N ALA A 57 -4.65 4.09 -10.13
CA ALA A 57 -3.96 3.57 -8.96
C ALA A 57 -2.47 3.42 -9.21
N TYR A 58 -2.09 2.88 -10.36
CA TYR A 58 -0.69 2.71 -10.73
C TYR A 58 0.02 4.07 -10.78
N ARG A 59 -0.60 5.05 -11.42
CA ARG A 59 0.00 6.38 -11.56
C ARG A 59 0.12 7.07 -10.20
N ALA A 60 -0.88 6.93 -9.33
CA ALA A 60 -0.83 7.50 -7.99
C ALA A 60 0.27 6.84 -7.17
N CYS A 61 0.41 5.52 -7.25
CA CYS A 61 1.48 4.81 -6.55
C CYS A 61 2.84 5.34 -6.99
N LYS A 62 3.03 5.52 -8.30
CA LYS A 62 4.31 6.03 -8.80
C LYS A 62 4.64 7.41 -8.22
N LEU A 63 3.63 8.24 -8.04
CA LEU A 63 3.85 9.56 -7.44
C LEU A 63 4.27 9.47 -5.98
N VAL A 64 3.60 8.62 -5.18
CA VAL A 64 3.94 8.54 -3.76
C VAL A 64 5.25 7.80 -3.50
N LEU A 65 5.80 7.06 -4.48
CA LEU A 65 7.13 6.49 -4.32
C LEU A 65 8.17 7.58 -4.07
N GLN A 66 7.96 8.78 -4.60
CA GLN A 66 8.88 9.88 -4.35
C GLN A 66 8.89 10.29 -2.88
N VAL A 67 7.73 10.20 -2.21
CA VAL A 67 7.66 10.51 -0.79
C VAL A 67 8.52 9.52 0.00
N ALA A 68 8.41 8.23 -0.32
CA ALA A 68 9.23 7.20 0.33
C ALA A 68 10.72 7.48 0.14
N LYS A 69 11.12 7.86 -1.08
CA LYS A 69 12.53 8.15 -1.36
C LYS A 69 13.00 9.36 -0.57
N THR A 70 12.16 10.37 -0.40
CA THR A 70 12.50 11.55 0.39
C THR A 70 12.81 11.17 1.84
N HIS A 71 12.19 10.13 2.34
CA HIS A 71 12.43 9.62 3.69
C HIS A 71 13.50 8.54 3.72
N SER A 72 14.26 8.39 2.63
CA SER A 72 15.40 7.45 2.54
C SER A 72 14.99 5.99 2.69
N MET A 73 13.76 5.65 2.33
CA MET A 73 13.35 4.26 2.32
C MET A 73 13.94 3.55 1.11
N CYS A 74 14.52 2.38 1.34
CA CYS A 74 15.17 1.61 0.28
C CYS A 74 14.24 0.61 -0.37
N GLU A 75 13.19 0.22 0.34
CA GLU A 75 12.23 -0.75 -0.16
C GLU A 75 10.89 -0.56 0.50
N LEU A 76 9.85 -1.03 -0.16
CA LEU A 76 8.49 -0.98 0.35
C LEU A 76 7.86 -2.35 0.28
N ILE A 77 6.96 -2.61 1.22
CA ILE A 77 6.10 -3.78 1.19
C ILE A 77 4.74 -3.35 0.66
N LEU A 78 4.22 -4.08 -0.31
CA LEU A 78 2.91 -3.83 -0.89
C LEU A 78 2.09 -5.10 -0.75
N THR A 79 0.86 -4.98 -0.27
CA THR A 79 0.05 -6.15 0.01
C THR A 79 -1.35 -5.99 -0.57
N CYS A 80 -2.00 -7.12 -0.79
CA CYS A 80 -3.41 -7.14 -1.17
C CYS A 80 -3.99 -8.51 -0.85
N ASP A 81 -5.31 -8.60 -0.84
CA ASP A 81 -5.97 -9.90 -0.71
C ASP A 81 -5.56 -10.81 -1.86
N GLU A 82 -5.43 -12.09 -1.58
CA GLU A 82 -4.99 -13.06 -2.57
C GLU A 82 -5.82 -13.00 -3.84
N SER A 83 -7.11 -12.80 -3.73
CA SER A 83 -8.03 -12.82 -4.87
C SER A 83 -8.21 -11.46 -5.55
N ASN A 84 -7.59 -10.41 -5.04
CA ASN A 84 -7.79 -9.07 -5.59
C ASN A 84 -6.91 -8.83 -6.81
N ILE A 85 -7.40 -9.29 -7.96
CA ILE A 85 -6.64 -9.31 -9.21
C ILE A 85 -6.22 -7.91 -9.64
N ALA A 86 -7.13 -6.94 -9.58
CA ALA A 86 -6.83 -5.58 -10.01
C ALA A 86 -5.67 -5.01 -9.18
N SER A 87 -5.67 -5.28 -7.87
CA SER A 87 -4.63 -4.77 -6.99
C SER A 87 -3.29 -5.44 -7.25
N TYR A 88 -3.25 -6.77 -7.34
CA TYR A 88 -1.94 -7.39 -7.51
C TYR A 88 -1.37 -7.15 -8.90
N LYS A 89 -2.20 -6.94 -9.92
CA LYS A 89 -1.68 -6.55 -11.22
C LYS A 89 -1.05 -5.18 -11.18
N THR A 90 -1.66 -4.24 -10.44
CA THR A 90 -1.08 -2.91 -10.25
C THR A 90 0.28 -3.02 -9.53
N ILE A 91 0.34 -3.82 -8.48
CA ILE A 91 1.57 -4.01 -7.70
C ILE A 91 2.67 -4.62 -8.58
N GLU A 92 2.32 -5.63 -9.36
CA GLU A 92 3.29 -6.28 -10.24
C GLU A 92 3.77 -5.33 -11.34
N LYS A 93 2.87 -4.48 -11.83
CA LYS A 93 3.24 -3.49 -12.84
C LYS A 93 4.25 -2.48 -12.32
N LEU A 94 4.24 -2.21 -11.01
CA LEU A 94 5.23 -1.35 -10.39
C LEU A 94 6.61 -1.98 -10.34
N GLY A 95 6.72 -3.27 -10.58
CA GLY A 95 7.99 -3.98 -10.54
C GLY A 95 8.25 -4.70 -9.24
N ALA A 96 7.25 -4.83 -8.38
CA ALA A 96 7.40 -5.52 -7.10
C ALA A 96 7.47 -7.03 -7.30
N GLU A 97 8.20 -7.70 -6.41
CA GLU A 97 8.33 -9.15 -6.43
C GLU A 97 7.49 -9.79 -5.34
N LEU A 98 6.79 -10.86 -5.69
CA LEU A 98 6.01 -11.61 -4.71
C LEU A 98 6.95 -12.35 -3.77
N ILE A 99 6.77 -12.13 -2.45
CA ILE A 99 7.54 -12.82 -1.44
C ILE A 99 6.80 -14.06 -0.96
N GLU A 100 5.54 -13.92 -0.61
CA GLU A 100 4.74 -15.05 -0.14
C GLU A 100 3.26 -14.70 -0.18
N ILE A 101 2.45 -15.72 -0.06
CA ILE A 101 1.00 -15.59 0.11
C ILE A 101 0.70 -16.25 1.44
N VAL A 102 0.24 -15.47 2.41
CA VAL A 102 0.13 -15.93 3.79
C VAL A 102 -1.03 -15.25 4.49
N LYS A 103 -1.66 -15.96 5.42
CA LYS A 103 -2.64 -15.35 6.30
C LYS A 103 -1.87 -14.69 7.44
N PRO A 104 -2.11 -13.39 7.72
CA PRO A 104 -1.40 -12.74 8.81
C PRO A 104 -1.66 -13.43 10.14
N PRO A 105 -0.71 -13.38 11.08
CA PRO A 105 -0.91 -14.00 12.39
C PRO A 105 -1.89 -13.19 13.24
N LYS A 106 -2.40 -13.82 14.29
CA LYS A 106 -3.39 -13.18 15.15
C LYS A 106 -2.87 -11.91 15.83
N GLU A 107 -1.55 -11.81 15.98
CA GLU A 107 -0.92 -10.65 16.61
C GLU A 107 -0.94 -9.39 15.72
N TYR A 108 -1.20 -9.57 14.43
CA TYR A 108 -1.30 -8.43 13.51
C TYR A 108 -2.52 -7.59 13.89
N PHE A 109 -2.35 -6.26 14.02
CA PHE A 109 -3.39 -5.40 14.57
C PHE A 109 -4.69 -5.39 13.77
N ALA A 110 -4.61 -5.65 12.47
CA ALA A 110 -5.79 -5.68 11.60
C ALA A 110 -6.26 -7.10 11.28
N TYR A 111 -5.83 -8.07 12.06
CA TYR A 111 -6.21 -9.46 11.85
C TYR A 111 -7.72 -9.63 11.99
N ARG A 112 -8.31 -10.41 11.10
CA ARG A 112 -9.68 -10.87 11.22
C ARG A 112 -9.70 -12.36 10.90
N GLU A 113 -10.51 -13.10 11.63
CA GLU A 113 -10.60 -14.56 11.45
C GLU A 113 -11.02 -14.92 10.03
N ASP A 114 -11.87 -14.12 9.40
CA ASP A 114 -12.44 -14.40 8.09
C ASP A 114 -11.64 -13.77 6.93
N MET A 115 -10.49 -13.16 7.21
CA MET A 115 -9.74 -12.49 6.16
C MET A 115 -9.06 -13.51 5.24
N GLU A 116 -8.87 -13.12 3.98
CA GLU A 116 -8.14 -13.92 3.02
C GLU A 116 -6.65 -13.94 3.33
N LYS A 117 -5.95 -14.90 2.74
CA LYS A 117 -4.50 -14.80 2.68
C LYS A 117 -4.12 -13.53 1.94
N GLN A 118 -2.97 -12.99 2.30
CA GLN A 118 -2.47 -11.77 1.70
C GLN A 118 -1.29 -12.08 0.81
N ARG A 119 -1.22 -11.42 -0.35
CA ARG A 119 -0.03 -11.44 -1.19
C ARG A 119 0.91 -10.38 -0.64
N ILE A 120 2.13 -10.77 -0.33
CA ILE A 120 3.15 -9.87 0.20
C ILE A 120 4.20 -9.66 -0.88
N TYR A 121 4.36 -8.42 -1.31
CA TYR A 121 5.33 -8.06 -2.34
C TYR A 121 6.36 -7.11 -1.78
N LYS A 122 7.55 -7.15 -2.34
CA LYS A 122 8.61 -6.21 -2.01
C LYS A 122 8.99 -5.41 -3.26
N LEU A 123 9.02 -4.10 -3.13
CA LEU A 123 9.43 -3.20 -4.19
C LEU A 123 10.70 -2.50 -3.76
N CYS A 124 11.78 -2.70 -4.52
CA CYS A 124 13.03 -2.02 -4.26
C CYS A 124 13.00 -0.64 -4.90
N LEU A 125 13.40 0.37 -4.13
CA LEU A 125 13.43 1.74 -4.61
C LEU A 125 14.86 2.08 -5.03
N LYS A 126 15.01 2.52 -6.27
CA LYS A 126 16.32 2.94 -6.75
C LYS A 126 16.54 4.41 -6.42
N LYS A 127 17.77 4.72 -6.15
CA LYS A 127 18.15 6.11 -5.90
C LYS A 127 18.19 6.92 -7.17
#